data_79044bc039545d4e9b2988ad6313c111
#
_entry.id   79044bc039545d4e9b2988ad6313c111
#
_cell.length_a   1.000
_cell.length_b   1.000
_cell.length_c   1.000
_cell.angle_alpha   90.00
_cell.angle_beta   90.00
_cell.angle_gamma   90.00
#
_symmetry.space_group_name_H-M   'P 1'
#
loop_
_entity.id
_entity.type
_entity.pdbx_description
1 polymer ?
#
loop_
_entity_poly.entity_id
_entity_poly.type
_entity_poly.pdbx_seq_one_letter_code
_entity_poly.pdbx_strand_id
1 'polypeptide(L)'
;YDYLEIQPLGNNAFMVRESSYPDKKDKKTGAVIPNRFKKVTDFEVIKNFNRKVVELADKLGKPVVATGDVHFLKKSDDIIRKILMAGQGFEDFDNQAPLYLKTTDEMLADFDYFGERAREFVIDNPNKIADMVDGDVIPVPDGNYPPVIEGSDELLHDICWDTAHKTYGENLPEVVEKRLEKELNS
;
A
#
# COMPACT_ATOMS: atom_id res chain seq x y z
N TYR A 1 16.42 6.39 9.22
CA TYR A 1 16.06 5.03 8.78
C TYR A 1 17.02 4.03 9.42
N ASP A 2 16.49 2.87 9.86
CA ASP A 2 17.27 1.82 10.51
C ASP A 2 17.79 0.81 9.51
N TYR A 3 17.10 0.63 8.39
CA TYR A 3 17.48 -0.22 7.26
C TYR A 3 17.01 0.37 5.93
N LEU A 4 17.53 -0.15 4.84
CA LEU A 4 17.12 0.19 3.46
C LEU A 4 16.50 -1.04 2.78
N GLU A 5 15.66 -0.81 1.79
CA GLU A 5 14.88 -1.84 1.09
C GLU A 5 15.25 -1.89 -0.38
N ILE A 6 15.32 -3.12 -0.92
CA ILE A 6 15.36 -3.41 -2.35
C ILE A 6 14.24 -4.38 -2.71
N GLN A 7 13.71 -4.28 -3.92
CA GLN A 7 12.62 -5.12 -4.40
C GLN A 7 13.01 -5.90 -5.65
N PRO A 8 12.31 -7.03 -5.95
CA PRO A 8 12.47 -7.77 -7.19
C PRO A 8 12.34 -6.86 -8.41
N LEU A 9 13.10 -7.15 -9.45
CA LEU A 9 13.08 -6.32 -10.67
C LEU A 9 11.69 -6.23 -11.31
N GLY A 10 10.90 -7.32 -11.21
CA GLY A 10 9.54 -7.38 -11.72
C GLY A 10 8.59 -6.35 -11.08
N ASN A 11 8.82 -5.97 -9.81
CA ASN A 11 8.01 -4.96 -9.13
C ASN A 11 8.17 -3.57 -9.77
N ASN A 12 9.33 -3.32 -10.38
CA ASN A 12 9.68 -2.06 -11.04
C ASN A 12 9.67 -2.14 -12.57
N ALA A 13 9.16 -3.23 -13.16
CA ALA A 13 9.11 -3.43 -14.61
C ALA A 13 8.34 -2.32 -15.35
N PHE A 14 7.39 -1.67 -14.67
CA PHE A 14 6.64 -0.53 -15.21
C PHE A 14 7.57 0.61 -15.64
N MET A 15 8.70 0.82 -14.97
CA MET A 15 9.65 1.88 -15.32
C MET A 15 10.26 1.66 -16.72
N VAL A 16 10.56 0.39 -17.06
CA VAL A 16 11.06 0.03 -18.38
C VAL A 16 9.97 0.22 -19.43
N ARG A 17 8.75 -0.25 -19.16
CA ARG A 17 7.61 -0.09 -20.07
C ARG A 17 7.32 1.38 -20.34
N GLU A 18 7.29 2.20 -19.31
CA GLU A 18 6.96 3.62 -19.42
C GLU A 18 8.12 4.48 -19.96
N SER A 19 9.33 3.95 -20.05
CA SER A 19 10.48 4.69 -20.58
C SER A 19 10.26 5.19 -22.02
N SER A 20 9.47 4.46 -22.80
CA SER A 20 9.12 4.79 -24.18
C SER A 20 7.99 5.82 -24.31
N TYR A 21 7.30 6.15 -23.21
CA TYR A 21 6.18 7.07 -23.25
C TYR A 21 6.65 8.50 -23.48
N PRO A 22 5.86 9.33 -24.20
CA PRO A 22 6.17 10.73 -24.38
C PRO A 22 6.07 11.52 -23.07
N ASP A 23 6.67 12.69 -23.05
CA ASP A 23 6.48 13.66 -21.99
C ASP A 23 4.99 14.02 -21.87
N LYS A 24 4.48 14.15 -20.66
CA LYS A 24 3.09 14.52 -20.40
C LYS A 24 2.95 16.05 -20.41
N LYS A 25 1.73 16.53 -20.64
CA LYS A 25 1.38 17.93 -20.41
C LYS A 25 0.48 18.04 -19.20
N ASP A 26 0.78 18.96 -18.31
CA ASP A 26 -0.10 19.31 -17.22
C ASP A 26 -1.42 19.83 -17.78
N LYS A 27 -2.53 19.24 -17.34
CA LYS A 27 -3.87 19.55 -17.86
C LYS A 27 -4.35 20.97 -17.50
N LYS A 28 -3.81 21.56 -16.43
CA LYS A 28 -4.23 22.89 -15.94
C LYS A 28 -3.32 23.99 -16.46
N THR A 29 -2.01 23.77 -16.46
CA THR A 29 -1.01 24.79 -16.78
C THR A 29 -0.46 24.70 -18.20
N GLY A 30 -0.66 23.56 -18.88
CA GLY A 30 -0.05 23.27 -20.19
C GLY A 30 1.46 23.02 -20.15
N ALA A 31 2.08 23.06 -18.96
CA ALA A 31 3.50 22.85 -18.79
C ALA A 31 3.90 21.41 -19.18
N VAL A 32 5.07 21.26 -19.80
CA VAL A 32 5.62 19.94 -20.14
C VAL A 32 6.16 19.30 -18.86
N ILE A 33 5.67 18.10 -18.53
CA ILE A 33 6.17 17.24 -17.47
C ILE A 33 7.04 16.17 -18.12
N PRO A 34 8.38 16.22 -17.97
CA PRO A 34 9.27 15.25 -18.56
C PRO A 34 8.99 13.84 -18.06
N ASN A 35 9.08 12.86 -18.94
CA ASN A 35 8.99 11.47 -18.53
C ASN A 35 10.21 11.09 -17.67
N ARG A 36 10.00 10.91 -16.37
CA ARG A 36 11.03 10.57 -15.38
C ARG A 36 11.73 9.22 -15.63
N PHE A 37 11.06 8.33 -16.35
CA PHE A 37 11.59 6.98 -16.64
C PHE A 37 12.34 6.88 -17.97
N LYS A 38 12.47 7.95 -18.74
CA LYS A 38 13.08 7.97 -20.08
C LYS A 38 14.46 7.30 -20.17
N LYS A 39 15.19 7.26 -19.05
CA LYS A 39 16.52 6.64 -18.94
C LYS A 39 16.50 5.19 -18.45
N VAL A 40 15.32 4.65 -18.12
CA VAL A 40 15.19 3.27 -17.61
C VAL A 40 14.87 2.35 -18.79
N THR A 41 15.86 2.07 -19.62
CA THR A 41 15.68 1.39 -20.90
C THR A 41 15.53 -0.12 -20.78
N ASP A 42 16.03 -0.71 -19.70
CA ASP A 42 16.07 -2.15 -19.47
C ASP A 42 16.20 -2.50 -17.99
N PHE A 43 16.15 -3.80 -17.69
CA PHE A 43 16.29 -4.31 -16.32
C PHE A 43 17.68 -4.11 -15.72
N GLU A 44 18.72 -3.93 -16.52
CA GLU A 44 20.06 -3.66 -15.97
C GLU A 44 20.10 -2.29 -15.29
N VAL A 45 19.37 -1.31 -15.80
CA VAL A 45 19.20 -0.02 -15.14
C VAL A 45 18.52 -0.19 -13.78
N ILE A 46 17.49 -1.05 -13.66
CA ILE A 46 16.81 -1.32 -12.37
C ILE A 46 17.75 -2.05 -11.42
N LYS A 47 18.53 -3.04 -11.89
CA LYS A 47 19.59 -3.68 -11.08
C LYS A 47 20.57 -2.66 -10.53
N ASN A 48 20.95 -1.68 -11.35
CA ASN A 48 21.87 -0.62 -10.93
C ASN A 48 21.24 0.31 -9.88
N PHE A 49 19.92 0.51 -9.87
CA PHE A 49 19.26 1.20 -8.75
C PHE A 49 19.38 0.41 -7.46
N ASN A 50 19.09 -0.90 -7.48
CA ASN A 50 19.27 -1.75 -6.30
C ASN A 50 20.73 -1.78 -5.82
N ARG A 51 21.72 -1.87 -6.74
CA ARG A 51 23.14 -1.79 -6.40
C ARG A 51 23.51 -0.47 -5.72
N LYS A 52 22.95 0.65 -6.18
CA LYS A 52 23.19 1.97 -5.54
C LYS A 52 22.58 2.06 -4.15
N VAL A 53 21.42 1.44 -3.92
CA VAL A 53 20.84 1.36 -2.58
C VAL A 53 21.76 0.56 -1.64
N VAL A 54 22.29 -0.57 -2.11
CA VAL A 54 23.24 -1.39 -1.35
C VAL A 54 24.54 -0.62 -1.07
N GLU A 55 25.12 0.04 -2.06
CA GLU A 55 26.32 0.87 -1.88
C GLU A 55 26.10 1.99 -0.86
N LEU A 56 24.93 2.61 -0.87
CA LEU A 56 24.58 3.66 0.09
C LEU A 56 24.45 3.08 1.49
N ALA A 57 23.80 1.93 1.63
CA ALA A 57 23.63 1.24 2.89
C ALA A 57 24.98 0.84 3.49
N ASP A 58 25.88 0.28 2.67
CA ASP A 58 27.25 -0.09 3.07
C ASP A 58 28.01 1.15 3.61
N LYS A 59 27.92 2.30 2.91
CA LYS A 59 28.54 3.56 3.35
C LYS A 59 27.98 4.08 4.67
N LEU A 60 26.72 3.83 4.94
CA LEU A 60 26.03 4.29 6.15
C LEU A 60 26.03 3.26 7.29
N GLY A 61 26.59 2.07 7.06
CA GLY A 61 26.56 0.97 8.03
C GLY A 61 25.15 0.50 8.35
N LYS A 62 24.22 0.54 7.36
CA LYS A 62 22.82 0.14 7.51
C LYS A 62 22.55 -1.18 6.80
N PRO A 63 21.75 -2.08 7.40
CA PRO A 63 21.35 -3.31 6.72
C PRO A 63 20.44 -3.03 5.53
N VAL A 64 20.51 -3.91 4.52
CA VAL A 64 19.57 -3.93 3.39
C VAL A 64 18.71 -5.16 3.48
N VAL A 65 17.42 -5.02 3.21
CA VAL A 65 16.47 -6.13 3.13
C VAL A 65 15.84 -6.20 1.74
N ALA A 66 15.62 -7.42 1.27
CA ALA A 66 14.86 -7.71 0.06
C ALA A 66 13.41 -8.04 0.45
N THR A 67 12.44 -7.26 -0.04
CA THR A 67 11.02 -7.48 0.23
C THR A 67 10.24 -7.70 -1.05
N GLY A 68 9.19 -8.52 -1.01
CA GLY A 68 8.40 -8.88 -2.18
C GLY A 68 7.27 -7.91 -2.51
N ASP A 69 6.90 -7.02 -1.59
CA ASP A 69 5.71 -6.14 -1.72
C ASP A 69 4.45 -6.97 -2.04
N VAL A 70 4.18 -7.98 -1.23
CA VAL A 70 3.15 -8.99 -1.48
C VAL A 70 1.75 -8.40 -1.41
N HIS A 71 0.95 -8.60 -2.46
CA HIS A 71 -0.43 -8.16 -2.54
C HIS A 71 -1.42 -9.31 -2.75
N PHE A 72 -0.95 -10.50 -3.15
CA PHE A 72 -1.77 -11.70 -3.31
C PHE A 72 -0.96 -12.97 -3.07
N LEU A 73 -1.65 -14.09 -2.81
CA LEU A 73 -1.02 -15.30 -2.32
C LEU A 73 -0.32 -16.09 -3.43
N LYS A 74 -1.03 -16.43 -4.49
CA LYS A 74 -0.55 -17.28 -5.57
C LYS A 74 -0.36 -16.48 -6.84
N LYS A 75 0.59 -16.88 -7.68
CA LYS A 75 0.83 -16.24 -8.98
C LYS A 75 -0.42 -16.17 -9.86
N SER A 76 -1.34 -17.16 -9.74
CA SER A 76 -2.61 -17.18 -10.45
C SER A 76 -3.65 -16.18 -9.95
N ASP A 77 -3.44 -15.59 -8.78
CA ASP A 77 -4.43 -14.71 -8.13
C ASP A 77 -4.31 -13.26 -8.64
N ASP A 78 -3.38 -12.99 -9.54
CA ASP A 78 -3.23 -11.70 -10.22
C ASP A 78 -4.53 -11.24 -10.90
N ILE A 79 -5.33 -12.18 -11.42
CA ILE A 79 -6.62 -11.89 -12.03
C ILE A 79 -7.61 -11.27 -11.05
N ILE A 80 -7.61 -11.71 -9.78
CA ILE A 80 -8.49 -11.17 -8.75
C ILE A 80 -8.12 -9.70 -8.48
N ARG A 81 -6.83 -9.42 -8.35
CA ARG A 81 -6.34 -8.06 -8.16
C ARG A 81 -6.66 -7.17 -9.36
N LYS A 82 -6.52 -7.67 -10.59
CA LYS A 82 -6.91 -6.95 -11.81
C LYS A 82 -8.38 -6.53 -11.79
N ILE A 83 -9.28 -7.44 -11.41
CA ILE A 83 -10.71 -7.17 -11.30
C ILE A 83 -10.99 -6.07 -10.27
N LEU A 84 -10.37 -6.17 -9.09
CA LEU A 84 -10.53 -5.17 -8.04
C LEU A 84 -10.02 -3.80 -8.46
N MET A 85 -8.84 -3.73 -9.07
CA MET A 85 -8.27 -2.48 -9.57
C MET A 85 -9.09 -1.85 -10.69
N ALA A 86 -9.58 -2.68 -11.63
CA ALA A 86 -10.48 -2.20 -12.68
C ALA A 86 -11.77 -1.62 -12.09
N GLY A 87 -12.34 -2.28 -11.08
CA GLY A 87 -13.52 -1.79 -10.35
C GLY A 87 -13.28 -0.48 -9.60
N GLN A 88 -12.04 -0.20 -9.20
CA GLN A 88 -11.63 1.06 -8.58
C GLN A 88 -11.22 2.15 -9.59
N GLY A 89 -11.27 1.86 -10.90
CA GLY A 89 -10.97 2.81 -11.97
C GLY A 89 -9.49 3.01 -12.27
N PHE A 90 -8.60 2.09 -11.87
CA PHE A 90 -7.20 2.13 -12.29
C PHE A 90 -7.08 1.78 -13.78
N GLU A 91 -6.43 2.64 -14.57
CA GLU A 91 -6.29 2.46 -16.01
C GLU A 91 -5.26 1.40 -16.41
N ASP A 92 -4.28 1.11 -15.54
CA ASP A 92 -3.18 0.17 -15.78
C ASP A 92 -3.37 -1.21 -15.12
N PHE A 93 -4.62 -1.55 -14.78
CA PHE A 93 -4.97 -2.79 -14.07
C PHE A 93 -4.47 -4.07 -14.76
N ASP A 94 -4.33 -4.08 -16.09
CA ASP A 94 -3.82 -5.23 -16.86
C ASP A 94 -2.31 -5.44 -16.73
N ASN A 95 -1.58 -4.39 -16.33
CA ASN A 95 -0.10 -4.39 -16.26
C ASN A 95 0.40 -4.63 -14.84
N GLN A 96 -0.08 -5.68 -14.19
CA GLN A 96 0.29 -5.99 -12.81
C GLN A 96 1.75 -6.41 -12.66
N ALA A 97 2.39 -5.91 -11.59
CA ALA A 97 3.64 -6.47 -11.13
C ALA A 97 3.41 -7.85 -10.47
N PRO A 98 4.43 -8.75 -10.47
CA PRO A 98 4.32 -10.09 -9.92
C PRO A 98 4.39 -10.10 -8.37
N LEU A 99 3.40 -9.46 -7.73
CA LEU A 99 3.35 -9.20 -6.28
C LEU A 99 2.75 -10.38 -5.49
N TYR A 100 2.98 -11.61 -5.92
CA TYR A 100 2.56 -12.80 -5.18
C TYR A 100 3.56 -13.15 -4.06
N LEU A 101 3.11 -13.94 -3.08
CA LEU A 101 3.96 -14.43 -2.02
C LEU A 101 4.97 -15.43 -2.59
N LYS A 102 6.20 -14.98 -2.74
CA LYS A 102 7.32 -15.79 -3.24
C LYS A 102 7.92 -16.64 -2.13
N THR A 103 8.36 -17.83 -2.48
CA THR A 103 9.19 -18.66 -1.61
C THR A 103 10.57 -18.05 -1.44
N THR A 104 11.33 -18.53 -0.43
CA THR A 104 12.72 -18.11 -0.22
C THR A 104 13.58 -18.35 -1.45
N ASP A 105 13.40 -19.51 -2.11
CA ASP A 105 14.17 -19.86 -3.32
C ASP A 105 13.85 -18.93 -4.49
N GLU A 106 12.56 -18.56 -4.68
CA GLU A 106 12.16 -17.59 -5.69
C GLU A 106 12.73 -16.21 -5.40
N MET A 107 12.75 -15.78 -4.13
CA MET A 107 13.36 -14.51 -3.74
C MET A 107 14.88 -14.54 -3.96
N LEU A 108 15.57 -15.61 -3.60
CA LEU A 108 17.00 -15.75 -3.87
C LEU A 108 17.32 -15.69 -5.38
N ALA A 109 16.47 -16.32 -6.22
CA ALA A 109 16.61 -16.26 -7.66
C ALA A 109 16.39 -14.84 -8.24
N ASP A 110 15.46 -14.06 -7.68
CA ASP A 110 15.21 -12.67 -8.09
C ASP A 110 16.40 -11.73 -7.79
N PHE A 111 17.27 -12.09 -6.82
CA PHE A 111 18.42 -11.30 -6.41
C PHE A 111 19.78 -11.97 -6.71
N ASP A 112 19.80 -13.01 -7.57
CA ASP A 112 20.99 -13.78 -7.94
C ASP A 112 22.14 -12.91 -8.49
N TYR A 113 21.83 -11.77 -9.08
CA TYR A 113 22.80 -10.79 -9.59
C TYR A 113 23.66 -10.11 -8.52
N PHE A 114 23.35 -10.33 -7.23
CA PHE A 114 24.19 -9.95 -6.09
C PHE A 114 25.16 -11.07 -5.65
N GLY A 115 25.08 -12.27 -6.27
CA GLY A 115 25.89 -13.41 -5.91
C GLY A 115 25.65 -13.85 -4.46
N GLU A 116 26.72 -14.08 -3.71
CA GLU A 116 26.66 -14.56 -2.32
C GLU A 116 25.90 -13.59 -1.38
N ARG A 117 25.88 -12.31 -1.70
CA ARG A 117 25.16 -11.30 -0.91
C ARG A 117 23.64 -11.41 -1.01
N ALA A 118 23.09 -12.11 -2.00
CA ALA A 118 21.65 -12.35 -2.09
C ALA A 118 21.07 -12.96 -0.81
N ARG A 119 21.79 -13.91 -0.20
CA ARG A 119 21.39 -14.52 1.08
C ARG A 119 21.31 -13.50 2.22
N GLU A 120 22.30 -12.60 2.30
CA GLU A 120 22.30 -11.52 3.29
C GLU A 120 21.01 -10.71 3.24
N PHE A 121 20.57 -10.31 2.04
CA PHE A 121 19.41 -9.44 1.84
C PHE A 121 18.07 -10.17 1.97
N VAL A 122 18.01 -11.42 1.53
CA VAL A 122 16.77 -12.21 1.47
C VAL A 122 16.48 -12.96 2.77
N ILE A 123 17.51 -13.39 3.49
CA ILE A 123 17.36 -14.26 4.67
C ILE A 123 17.90 -13.59 5.93
N ASP A 124 19.19 -13.25 5.94
CA ASP A 124 19.87 -12.92 7.19
C ASP A 124 19.40 -11.59 7.77
N ASN A 125 19.30 -10.55 6.94
CA ASN A 125 18.87 -9.23 7.39
C ASN A 125 17.36 -9.15 7.72
N PRO A 126 16.42 -9.78 6.96
CA PRO A 126 15.03 -9.86 7.39
C PRO A 126 14.86 -10.52 8.77
N ASN A 127 15.60 -11.61 9.06
CA ASN A 127 15.58 -12.25 10.37
C ASN A 127 16.12 -11.31 11.47
N LYS A 128 17.23 -10.59 11.22
CA LYS A 128 17.75 -9.60 12.17
C LYS A 128 16.71 -8.51 12.49
N ILE A 129 15.94 -8.04 11.48
CA ILE A 129 14.89 -7.04 11.71
C ILE A 129 13.75 -7.63 12.54
N ALA A 130 13.36 -8.90 12.26
CA ALA A 130 12.35 -9.57 13.05
C ALA A 130 12.79 -9.72 14.53
N ASP A 131 14.06 -10.00 14.77
CA ASP A 131 14.64 -10.08 16.11
C ASP A 131 14.70 -8.73 16.85
N MET A 132 14.63 -7.60 16.13
CA MET A 132 14.56 -6.26 16.72
C MET A 132 13.16 -5.89 17.20
N VAL A 133 12.13 -6.61 16.80
CA VAL A 133 10.73 -6.34 17.17
C VAL A 133 10.48 -6.82 18.59
N ASP A 134 10.04 -5.92 19.45
CA ASP A 134 9.58 -6.27 20.80
C ASP A 134 8.20 -6.92 20.72
N GLY A 135 8.12 -8.19 21.09
CA GLY A 135 6.87 -8.98 21.05
C GLY A 135 5.86 -8.62 22.13
N ASP A 136 6.28 -7.91 23.16
CA ASP A 136 5.43 -7.57 24.33
C ASP A 136 4.70 -6.22 24.16
N VAL A 137 5.02 -5.47 23.10
CA VAL A 137 4.38 -4.19 22.81
C VAL A 137 3.03 -4.39 22.14
N ILE A 138 1.96 -3.96 22.78
CA ILE A 138 0.61 -3.91 22.22
C ILE A 138 0.37 -2.47 21.72
N PRO A 139 0.52 -2.21 20.40
CA PRO A 139 0.45 -0.85 19.85
C PRO A 139 -0.95 -0.24 19.92
N VAL A 140 -1.99 -1.06 19.96
CA VAL A 140 -3.38 -0.64 20.11
C VAL A 140 -3.96 -1.33 21.34
N PRO A 141 -4.22 -0.61 22.44
CA PRO A 141 -4.84 -1.20 23.61
C PRO A 141 -6.23 -1.77 23.29
N ASP A 142 -6.62 -2.82 24.03
CA ASP A 142 -7.97 -3.38 23.93
C ASP A 142 -9.02 -2.35 24.36
N GLY A 143 -10.11 -2.25 23.61
CA GLY A 143 -11.23 -1.39 23.90
C GLY A 143 -11.55 -0.38 22.80
N ASN A 144 -12.63 0.32 22.97
CA ASN A 144 -13.06 1.42 22.12
C ASN A 144 -12.76 2.75 22.81
N TYR A 145 -12.06 3.64 22.13
CA TYR A 145 -11.67 4.94 22.65
C TYR A 145 -12.21 6.07 21.74
N PRO A 146 -13.55 6.23 21.68
CA PRO A 146 -14.14 7.31 20.89
C PRO A 146 -13.73 8.66 21.48
N PRO A 147 -13.58 9.70 20.66
CA PRO A 147 -13.37 11.05 21.16
C PRO A 147 -14.59 11.50 21.96
N VAL A 148 -14.38 12.10 23.12
CA VAL A 148 -15.43 12.72 23.91
C VAL A 148 -15.55 14.18 23.48
N ILE A 149 -16.66 14.52 22.83
CA ILE A 149 -16.97 15.89 22.40
C ILE A 149 -18.20 16.34 23.20
N GLU A 150 -18.05 17.41 23.99
CA GLU A 150 -19.14 17.93 24.81
C GLU A 150 -20.36 18.30 23.95
N GLY A 151 -21.53 17.81 24.33
CA GLY A 151 -22.80 18.06 23.63
C GLY A 151 -22.96 17.27 22.31
N SER A 152 -22.09 16.32 22.00
CA SER A 152 -22.18 15.54 20.74
C SER A 152 -23.39 14.62 20.72
N ASP A 153 -23.79 14.08 21.88
CA ASP A 153 -24.89 13.11 21.96
C ASP A 153 -26.23 13.81 21.73
N GLU A 154 -26.43 14.97 22.38
CA GLU A 154 -27.61 15.82 22.18
C GLU A 154 -27.66 16.33 20.73
N LEU A 155 -26.55 16.78 20.19
CA LEU A 155 -26.48 17.24 18.80
C LEU A 155 -26.80 16.12 17.79
N LEU A 156 -26.26 14.91 18.01
CA LEU A 156 -26.60 13.76 17.19
C LEU A 156 -28.09 13.42 17.24
N HIS A 157 -28.65 13.38 18.45
CA HIS A 157 -30.07 13.17 18.67
C HIS A 157 -30.92 14.17 17.88
N ASP A 158 -30.65 15.46 18.06
CA ASP A 158 -31.39 16.53 17.36
C ASP A 158 -31.26 16.45 15.83
N ILE A 159 -30.07 16.22 15.30
CA ILE A 159 -29.85 16.02 13.86
C ILE A 159 -30.65 14.84 13.32
N CYS A 160 -30.71 13.74 14.04
CA CYS A 160 -31.42 12.53 13.61
C CYS A 160 -32.94 12.77 13.58
N TRP A 161 -33.50 13.37 14.63
CA TRP A 161 -34.93 13.69 14.71
C TRP A 161 -35.34 14.75 13.67
N ASP A 162 -34.58 15.82 13.53
CA ASP A 162 -34.81 16.83 12.53
C ASP A 162 -34.78 16.24 11.09
N THR A 163 -33.86 15.35 10.83
CA THR A 163 -33.76 14.67 9.53
C THR A 163 -34.95 13.75 9.30
N ALA A 164 -35.39 13.03 10.33
CA ALA A 164 -36.58 12.18 10.23
C ALA A 164 -37.84 13.00 9.94
N HIS A 165 -38.06 14.12 10.65
CA HIS A 165 -39.20 15.01 10.40
C HIS A 165 -39.15 15.69 9.02
N LYS A 166 -37.95 16.10 8.56
CA LYS A 166 -37.78 16.65 7.20
C LYS A 166 -38.09 15.62 6.10
N THR A 167 -37.83 14.34 6.38
CA THR A 167 -37.98 13.27 5.38
C THR A 167 -39.40 12.69 5.36
N TYR A 168 -40.03 12.51 6.53
CA TYR A 168 -41.30 11.79 6.68
C TYR A 168 -42.45 12.70 7.17
N GLY A 169 -42.21 13.97 7.45
CA GLY A 169 -43.18 14.95 7.91
C GLY A 169 -43.29 14.98 9.46
N GLU A 170 -44.13 15.87 9.96
CA GLU A 170 -44.33 16.11 11.41
C GLU A 170 -44.79 14.85 12.19
N ASN A 171 -45.67 14.06 11.56
CA ASN A 171 -46.16 12.81 12.11
C ASN A 171 -45.36 11.65 11.55
N LEU A 172 -44.34 11.22 12.27
CA LEU A 172 -43.50 10.10 11.83
C LEU A 172 -44.31 8.79 11.78
N PRO A 173 -44.07 7.93 10.77
CA PRO A 173 -44.54 6.55 10.80
C PRO A 173 -43.99 5.82 12.04
N GLU A 174 -44.84 5.07 12.72
CA GLU A 174 -44.47 4.35 13.97
C GLU A 174 -43.20 3.47 13.80
N VAL A 175 -43.01 2.87 12.63
CA VAL A 175 -41.82 2.04 12.32
C VAL A 175 -40.54 2.86 12.28
N VAL A 176 -40.61 4.10 11.80
CA VAL A 176 -39.48 5.04 11.77
C VAL A 176 -39.13 5.53 13.15
N GLU A 177 -40.13 5.99 13.89
CA GLU A 177 -39.97 6.49 15.26
C GLU A 177 -39.36 5.42 16.18
N LYS A 178 -39.94 4.22 16.23
CA LYS A 178 -39.40 3.10 17.01
C LYS A 178 -37.98 2.68 16.62
N ARG A 179 -37.65 2.76 15.32
CA ARG A 179 -36.31 2.43 14.85
C ARG A 179 -35.30 3.49 15.27
N LEU A 180 -35.66 4.75 15.15
CA LEU A 180 -34.82 5.88 15.54
C LEU A 180 -34.50 5.85 17.03
N GLU A 181 -35.55 5.69 17.88
CA GLU A 181 -35.37 5.54 19.33
C GLU A 181 -34.44 4.38 19.68
N LYS A 182 -34.62 3.23 19.03
CA LYS A 182 -33.79 2.05 19.29
C LYS A 182 -32.33 2.28 18.94
N GLU A 183 -32.04 2.93 17.79
CA GLU A 183 -30.68 3.17 17.37
C GLU A 183 -29.94 4.23 18.19
N LEU A 184 -30.67 5.28 18.62
CA LEU A 184 -30.11 6.34 19.48
C LEU A 184 -29.87 5.90 20.91
N ASN A 185 -30.56 4.85 21.39
CA ASN A 185 -30.43 4.33 22.76
C ASN A 185 -29.52 3.08 22.84
N SER A 186 -28.87 2.66 21.75
CA SER A 186 -27.97 1.49 21.73
C SER A 186 -26.53 1.90 21.80
#